data_e5f5a40826ddeb28bb105034586a36f1
#
_entry.id   e5f5a40826ddeb28bb105034586a36f1
#
_cell.length_a   1.000
_cell.length_b   1.000
_cell.length_c   1.000
_cell.angle_alpha   90.00
_cell.angle_beta   90.00
_cell.angle_gamma   90.00
#
_symmetry.space_group_name_H-M   'P 1'
#
loop_
_entity.id
_entity.type
_entity.pdbx_description
1 polymer ?
#
loop_
_entity_poly.entity_id
_entity_poly.type
_entity_poly.pdbx_seq_one_letter_code
_entity_poly.pdbx_strand_id
1 'polypeptide(L)'
;GGFLGSIARAEALARETPGAFLPRQFSNRDNSEAHYLTTGPEILGQLASERLVPGAFVAGVGTGGTIMGTGRALRERVPGIRLHPVEPSNSPTMSTGHKVGKHRIQGISDEFIPPIVDLGQLDAILAVDDGDAILMAQKLGASLGIGVGISSGANFLAALMAQDALGKDATVVTVFADDNKKYLSTDLLREEPVHADHLSP
;
A
#
# COMPACT_ATOMS: atom_id res chain seq x y z
N GLY A 1 -14.07 17.19 -8.41
CA GLY A 1 -14.34 15.93 -8.04
C GLY A 1 -13.41 15.23 -7.06
N GLY A 2 -12.42 14.52 -7.54
CA GLY A 2 -11.60 13.67 -6.70
C GLY A 2 -12.36 12.50 -6.05
N PHE A 3 -11.73 11.82 -5.08
CA PHE A 3 -12.35 10.70 -4.37
C PHE A 3 -13.55 11.12 -3.53
N LEU A 4 -13.47 12.25 -2.82
CA LEU A 4 -14.60 12.77 -2.02
C LEU A 4 -15.82 13.05 -2.89
N GLY A 5 -15.64 13.62 -4.08
CA GLY A 5 -16.73 13.85 -5.03
C GLY A 5 -17.33 12.54 -5.56
N SER A 6 -16.51 11.53 -5.82
CA SER A 6 -16.96 10.19 -6.25
C SER A 6 -17.74 9.49 -5.16
N ILE A 7 -17.29 9.55 -3.91
CA ILE A 7 -17.98 8.99 -2.73
C ILE A 7 -19.36 9.65 -2.59
N ALA A 8 -19.42 10.99 -2.58
CA ALA A 8 -20.68 11.72 -2.45
C ALA A 8 -21.67 11.37 -3.58
N ARG A 9 -21.19 11.23 -4.83
CA ARG A 9 -22.02 10.83 -5.96
C ARG A 9 -22.54 9.40 -5.84
N ALA A 10 -21.66 8.46 -5.42
CA ALA A 10 -22.06 7.07 -5.20
C ALA A 10 -23.12 6.94 -4.10
N GLU A 11 -22.96 7.68 -3.01
CA GLU A 11 -23.96 7.72 -1.93
C GLU A 11 -25.30 8.32 -2.37
N ALA A 12 -25.27 9.38 -3.19
CA ALA A 12 -26.49 9.95 -3.75
C ALA A 12 -27.22 8.93 -4.64
N LEU A 13 -26.50 8.28 -5.56
CA LEU A 13 -27.06 7.25 -6.43
C LEU A 13 -27.64 6.07 -5.65
N ALA A 14 -26.95 5.61 -4.59
CA ALA A 14 -27.43 4.52 -3.76
C ALA A 14 -28.74 4.89 -3.03
N ARG A 15 -28.89 6.14 -2.60
CA ARG A 15 -30.17 6.62 -1.99
C ARG A 15 -31.30 6.72 -3.00
N GLU A 16 -31.01 7.09 -4.24
CA GLU A 16 -31.99 7.29 -5.31
C GLU A 16 -32.40 5.99 -6.01
N THR A 17 -31.62 4.90 -5.84
CA THR A 17 -31.82 3.64 -6.57
C THR A 17 -32.30 2.52 -5.63
N PRO A 18 -33.57 2.09 -5.71
CA PRO A 18 -34.09 1.00 -4.91
C PRO A 18 -33.26 -0.29 -5.11
N GLY A 19 -32.89 -0.94 -4.01
CA GLY A 19 -32.11 -2.18 -4.03
C GLY A 19 -30.60 -1.99 -4.31
N ALA A 20 -30.11 -0.74 -4.45
CA ALA A 20 -28.70 -0.49 -4.60
C ALA A 20 -27.89 -0.88 -3.36
N PHE A 21 -26.77 -1.56 -3.57
CA PHE A 21 -25.81 -1.88 -2.53
C PHE A 21 -24.54 -1.04 -2.72
N LEU A 22 -24.16 -0.29 -1.69
CA LEU A 22 -22.92 0.49 -1.66
C LEU A 22 -21.94 -0.10 -0.64
N PRO A 23 -20.83 -0.71 -1.06
CA PRO A 23 -19.87 -1.39 -0.18
C PRO A 23 -19.14 -0.49 0.81
N ARG A 24 -19.01 0.83 0.52
CA ARG A 24 -18.30 1.82 1.34
C ARG A 24 -16.89 1.38 1.72
N GLN A 25 -16.06 1.10 0.74
CA GLN A 25 -14.71 0.51 0.90
C GLN A 25 -13.80 1.23 1.91
N PHE A 26 -14.01 2.52 2.15
CA PHE A 26 -13.18 3.30 3.08
C PHE A 26 -13.62 3.20 4.54
N SER A 27 -14.85 2.74 4.82
CA SER A 27 -15.42 2.68 6.17
C SER A 27 -15.98 1.31 6.55
N ASN A 28 -16.21 0.43 5.58
CA ASN A 28 -16.69 -0.92 5.83
C ASN A 28 -15.57 -1.81 6.38
N ARG A 29 -15.75 -2.32 7.60
CA ARG A 29 -14.78 -3.18 8.27
C ARG A 29 -14.58 -4.54 7.59
N ASP A 30 -15.53 -5.00 6.79
CA ASP A 30 -15.38 -6.23 6.01
C ASP A 30 -14.18 -6.18 5.05
N ASN A 31 -13.78 -4.97 4.64
CA ASN A 31 -12.57 -4.76 3.87
C ASN A 31 -11.32 -5.27 4.63
N SER A 32 -11.15 -4.85 5.87
CA SER A 32 -10.03 -5.32 6.71
C SER A 32 -10.22 -6.77 7.12
N GLU A 33 -11.46 -7.20 7.39
CA GLU A 33 -11.76 -8.57 7.79
C GLU A 33 -11.42 -9.57 6.70
N ALA A 34 -11.67 -9.24 5.43
CA ALA A 34 -11.28 -10.08 4.30
C ALA A 34 -9.76 -10.33 4.30
N HIS A 35 -8.94 -9.31 4.49
CA HIS A 35 -7.49 -9.47 4.56
C HIS A 35 -7.02 -10.22 5.81
N TYR A 36 -7.71 -10.04 6.93
CA TYR A 36 -7.44 -10.80 8.15
C TYR A 36 -7.69 -12.30 7.96
N LEU A 37 -8.79 -12.65 7.28
CA LEU A 37 -9.20 -14.05 7.09
C LEU A 37 -8.47 -14.74 5.92
N THR A 38 -7.89 -13.99 4.99
CA THR A 38 -7.29 -14.56 3.76
C THR A 38 -5.81 -14.18 3.64
N THR A 39 -5.50 -12.92 3.34
CA THR A 39 -4.13 -12.44 3.03
C THR A 39 -3.15 -12.70 4.20
N GLY A 40 -3.58 -12.41 5.43
CA GLY A 40 -2.76 -12.66 6.62
C GLY A 40 -2.38 -14.13 6.82
N PRO A 41 -3.35 -15.05 6.86
CA PRO A 41 -3.08 -16.49 6.94
C PRO A 41 -2.25 -17.03 5.77
N GLU A 42 -2.47 -16.54 4.55
CA GLU A 42 -1.69 -16.94 3.38
C GLU A 42 -0.21 -16.55 3.53
N ILE A 43 0.07 -15.31 3.92
CA ILE A 43 1.43 -14.84 4.21
C ILE A 43 2.07 -15.67 5.34
N LEU A 44 1.34 -15.91 6.42
CA LEU A 44 1.84 -16.74 7.53
C LEU A 44 2.17 -18.17 7.08
N GLY A 45 1.36 -18.75 6.21
CA GLY A 45 1.62 -20.07 5.62
C GLY A 45 2.89 -20.09 4.77
N GLN A 46 3.07 -19.08 3.92
CA GLN A 46 4.28 -18.94 3.09
C GLN A 46 5.54 -18.75 3.94
N LEU A 47 5.49 -17.86 4.94
CA LEU A 47 6.61 -17.65 5.86
C LEU A 47 6.98 -18.92 6.64
N ALA A 48 5.97 -19.67 7.09
CA ALA A 48 6.18 -20.92 7.82
C ALA A 48 6.87 -21.99 6.94
N SER A 49 6.50 -22.07 5.64
CA SER A 49 7.15 -23.01 4.70
C SER A 49 8.64 -22.72 4.50
N GLU A 50 9.02 -21.45 4.55
CA GLU A 50 10.40 -20.98 4.43
C GLU A 50 11.12 -20.86 5.79
N ARG A 51 10.45 -21.15 6.90
CA ARG A 51 10.96 -21.00 8.28
C ARG A 51 11.40 -19.57 8.60
N LEU A 52 10.69 -18.59 8.04
CA LEU A 52 10.96 -17.17 8.24
C LEU A 52 10.03 -16.58 9.30
N VAL A 53 10.58 -15.65 10.09
CA VAL A 53 9.81 -14.85 11.06
C VAL A 53 9.89 -13.39 10.62
N PRO A 54 8.75 -12.75 10.32
CA PRO A 54 8.78 -11.38 9.83
C PRO A 54 9.04 -10.38 10.96
N GLY A 55 9.96 -9.45 10.73
CA GLY A 55 10.20 -8.29 11.59
C GLY A 55 9.30 -7.11 11.26
N ALA A 56 8.86 -7.00 10.00
CA ALA A 56 7.92 -5.97 9.57
C ALA A 56 6.99 -6.44 8.44
N PHE A 57 5.84 -5.79 8.36
CA PHE A 57 4.92 -5.81 7.22
C PHE A 57 4.73 -4.39 6.70
N VAL A 58 4.86 -4.21 5.40
CA VAL A 58 4.82 -2.92 4.71
C VAL A 58 3.74 -2.94 3.64
N ALA A 59 2.86 -1.95 3.62
CA ALA A 59 1.83 -1.86 2.60
C ALA A 59 1.38 -0.42 2.33
N GLY A 60 1.19 -0.07 1.06
CA GLY A 60 0.59 1.19 0.62
C GLY A 60 -0.85 1.32 1.10
N VAL A 61 -1.22 2.52 1.51
CA VAL A 61 -2.54 2.81 2.06
C VAL A 61 -3.42 3.54 1.06
N GLY A 62 -4.33 2.79 0.44
CA GLY A 62 -5.49 3.33 -0.25
C GLY A 62 -6.68 3.37 0.71
N THR A 63 -7.42 2.28 0.83
CA THR A 63 -8.49 2.15 1.85
C THR A 63 -7.97 1.83 3.24
N GLY A 64 -6.79 1.24 3.34
CA GLY A 64 -6.21 0.75 4.60
C GLY A 64 -6.58 -0.70 4.94
N GLY A 65 -7.45 -1.33 4.16
CA GLY A 65 -7.90 -2.71 4.43
C GLY A 65 -6.74 -3.70 4.54
N THR A 66 -5.80 -3.63 3.62
CA THR A 66 -4.64 -4.53 3.56
C THR A 66 -3.75 -4.40 4.81
N ILE A 67 -3.32 -3.17 5.14
CA ILE A 67 -2.40 -2.97 6.28
C ILE A 67 -3.07 -3.32 7.61
N MET A 68 -4.34 -2.91 7.79
CA MET A 68 -5.07 -3.17 9.04
C MET A 68 -5.44 -4.65 9.20
N GLY A 69 -5.98 -5.27 8.17
CA GLY A 69 -6.43 -6.67 8.25
C GLY A 69 -5.27 -7.65 8.31
N THR A 70 -4.35 -7.58 7.36
CA THR A 70 -3.13 -8.41 7.35
C THR A 70 -2.29 -8.17 8.58
N GLY A 71 -2.09 -6.89 8.95
CA GLY A 71 -1.31 -6.51 10.12
C GLY A 71 -1.86 -7.13 11.41
N ARG A 72 -3.19 -7.13 11.59
CA ARG A 72 -3.84 -7.79 12.73
C ARG A 72 -3.51 -9.28 12.76
N ALA A 73 -3.69 -10.00 11.65
CA ALA A 73 -3.41 -11.43 11.57
C ALA A 73 -1.94 -11.76 11.86
N LEU A 74 -1.02 -10.97 11.31
CA LEU A 74 0.42 -11.15 11.54
C LEU A 74 0.78 -10.87 13.00
N ARG A 75 0.25 -9.81 13.61
CA ARG A 75 0.57 -9.41 14.99
C ARG A 75 0.07 -10.41 16.01
N GLU A 76 -1.02 -11.11 15.77
CA GLU A 76 -1.51 -12.20 16.62
C GLU A 76 -0.54 -13.38 16.69
N ARG A 77 0.23 -13.65 15.63
CA ARG A 77 1.22 -14.72 15.55
C ARG A 77 2.64 -14.26 15.86
N VAL A 78 2.94 -13.01 15.59
CA VAL A 78 4.25 -12.38 15.79
C VAL A 78 4.02 -11.03 16.50
N PRO A 79 3.82 -11.00 17.83
CA PRO A 79 3.43 -9.79 18.56
C PRO A 79 4.39 -8.61 18.41
N GLY A 80 5.67 -8.86 18.10
CA GLY A 80 6.70 -7.83 17.90
C GLY A 80 6.81 -7.30 16.46
N ILE A 81 5.98 -7.76 15.53
CA ILE A 81 6.04 -7.31 14.13
C ILE A 81 5.69 -5.83 14.02
N ARG A 82 6.47 -5.09 13.25
CA ARG A 82 6.20 -3.69 12.91
C ARG A 82 5.30 -3.59 11.68
N LEU A 83 4.35 -2.66 11.70
CA LEU A 83 3.39 -2.43 10.63
C LEU A 83 3.62 -1.04 10.04
N HIS A 84 4.23 -0.97 8.88
CA HIS A 84 4.58 0.28 8.23
C HIS A 84 3.62 0.61 7.08
N PRO A 85 2.75 1.62 7.24
CA PRO A 85 1.96 2.14 6.13
C PRO A 85 2.86 2.94 5.19
N VAL A 86 2.58 2.86 3.88
CA VAL A 86 3.32 3.60 2.85
C VAL A 86 2.44 4.68 2.26
N GLU A 87 3.03 5.86 2.07
CA GLU A 87 2.42 6.99 1.38
C GLU A 87 3.40 7.63 0.39
N PRO A 88 2.92 8.38 -0.62
CA PRO A 88 3.79 9.16 -1.49
C PRO A 88 4.40 10.35 -0.75
N SER A 89 5.71 10.56 -0.86
CA SER A 89 6.37 11.76 -0.32
C SER A 89 5.87 13.05 -0.98
N ASN A 90 5.42 12.95 -2.23
CA ASN A 90 4.84 14.04 -3.02
C ASN A 90 3.44 14.49 -2.53
N SER A 91 2.74 13.62 -1.78
CA SER A 91 1.45 13.92 -1.14
C SER A 91 1.25 13.09 0.12
N PRO A 92 1.95 13.42 1.23
CA PRO A 92 1.97 12.63 2.46
C PRO A 92 0.73 12.87 3.33
N THR A 93 -0.44 12.40 2.87
CA THR A 93 -1.75 12.65 3.49
C THR A 93 -1.85 12.07 4.92
N MET A 94 -1.27 10.89 5.18
CA MET A 94 -1.31 10.31 6.53
C MET A 94 -0.46 11.08 7.52
N SER A 95 0.72 11.52 7.10
CA SER A 95 1.64 12.29 7.96
C SER A 95 1.14 13.71 8.25
N THR A 96 0.43 14.33 7.29
CA THR A 96 -0.05 15.72 7.41
C THR A 96 -1.50 15.84 7.86
N GLY A 97 -2.26 14.74 7.80
CA GLY A 97 -3.69 14.72 8.09
C GLY A 97 -4.58 15.20 6.95
N HIS A 98 -4.02 15.70 5.86
CA HIS A 98 -4.76 16.21 4.70
C HIS A 98 -3.91 16.14 3.43
N LYS A 99 -4.57 16.21 2.28
CA LYS A 99 -3.90 16.24 0.98
C LYS A 99 -3.11 17.54 0.80
N VAL A 100 -1.82 17.43 0.50
CA VAL A 100 -0.92 18.58 0.29
C VAL A 100 -0.39 18.71 -1.14
N GLY A 101 -0.37 17.64 -1.92
CA GLY A 101 0.24 17.63 -3.25
C GLY A 101 -0.51 16.76 -4.25
N LYS A 102 0.23 16.37 -5.29
CA LYS A 102 -0.17 15.39 -6.30
C LYS A 102 0.93 14.36 -6.41
N HIS A 103 0.56 13.13 -6.71
CA HIS A 103 1.47 12.03 -6.95
C HIS A 103 0.96 11.14 -8.09
N ARG A 104 1.84 10.26 -8.58
CA ARG A 104 1.58 9.35 -9.70
C ARG A 104 1.47 7.88 -9.27
N ILE A 105 1.46 7.59 -7.98
CA ILE A 105 1.26 6.23 -7.46
C ILE A 105 -0.24 5.98 -7.37
N GLN A 106 -0.82 5.29 -8.34
CA GLN A 106 -2.25 4.99 -8.33
C GLN A 106 -2.59 4.01 -7.21
N GLY A 107 -3.73 4.23 -6.57
CA GLY A 107 -4.32 3.31 -5.60
C GLY A 107 -3.93 3.54 -4.14
N ILE A 108 -3.03 4.47 -3.85
CA ILE A 108 -2.66 4.86 -2.49
C ILE A 108 -2.76 6.38 -2.27
N SER A 109 -2.84 6.80 -1.02
CA SER A 109 -2.89 8.20 -0.57
C SER A 109 -4.01 9.01 -1.21
N ASP A 110 -5.21 8.80 -0.71
CA ASP A 110 -6.39 9.58 -1.09
C ASP A 110 -6.40 10.99 -0.47
N GLU A 111 -7.51 11.72 -0.60
CA GLU A 111 -7.65 13.10 -0.11
C GLU A 111 -7.83 13.17 1.43
N PHE A 112 -7.92 12.03 2.11
CA PHE A 112 -8.21 11.91 3.54
C PHE A 112 -7.65 10.60 4.11
N ILE A 113 -7.52 10.51 5.43
CA ILE A 113 -7.20 9.27 6.12
C ILE A 113 -8.47 8.43 6.22
N PRO A 114 -8.48 7.21 5.66
CA PRO A 114 -9.69 6.36 5.69
C PRO A 114 -10.13 6.03 7.12
N PRO A 115 -11.45 6.03 7.41
CA PRO A 115 -11.97 5.72 8.74
C PRO A 115 -11.62 4.34 9.30
N ILE A 116 -11.27 3.37 8.44
CA ILE A 116 -10.83 2.04 8.90
C ILE A 116 -9.37 2.01 9.33
N VAL A 117 -8.58 3.05 9.03
CA VAL A 117 -7.17 3.16 9.42
C VAL A 117 -7.07 3.70 10.84
N ASP A 118 -6.51 2.92 11.73
CA ASP A 118 -6.14 3.33 13.08
C ASP A 118 -4.63 3.54 13.14
N LEU A 119 -4.20 4.80 13.04
CA LEU A 119 -2.79 5.17 13.07
C LEU A 119 -2.11 4.79 14.40
N GLY A 120 -2.87 4.68 15.50
CA GLY A 120 -2.35 4.25 16.80
C GLY A 120 -1.92 2.77 16.84
N GLN A 121 -2.36 1.98 15.85
CA GLN A 121 -1.94 0.59 15.68
C GLN A 121 -0.80 0.41 14.66
N LEU A 122 -0.33 1.48 14.05
CA LEU A 122 0.70 1.43 13.02
C LEU A 122 2.01 2.01 13.56
N ASP A 123 3.11 1.54 13.01
CA ASP A 123 4.44 2.04 13.29
C ASP A 123 4.75 3.23 12.35
N ALA A 124 6.03 3.58 12.17
CA ALA A 124 6.43 4.73 11.35
C ALA A 124 5.85 4.66 9.93
N ILE A 125 5.26 5.75 9.49
CA ILE A 125 4.81 5.94 8.11
C ILE A 125 6.05 6.06 7.22
N LEU A 126 6.11 5.29 6.14
CA LEU A 126 7.21 5.34 5.18
C LEU A 126 6.77 6.12 3.94
N ALA A 127 7.48 7.18 3.64
CA ALA A 127 7.19 8.04 2.49
C ALA A 127 8.12 7.70 1.33
N VAL A 128 7.55 7.46 0.14
CA VAL A 128 8.28 7.07 -1.08
C VAL A 128 7.97 8.08 -2.19
N ASP A 129 9.01 8.53 -2.89
CA ASP A 129 8.86 9.39 -4.07
C ASP A 129 8.19 8.63 -5.22
N ASP A 130 7.32 9.30 -5.96
CA ASP A 130 6.55 8.66 -7.02
C ASP A 130 7.39 8.30 -8.24
N GLY A 131 8.43 9.08 -8.56
CA GLY A 131 9.39 8.77 -9.61
C GLY A 131 10.24 7.55 -9.25
N ASP A 132 10.72 7.49 -8.00
CA ASP A 132 11.46 6.33 -7.50
C ASP A 132 10.60 5.06 -7.51
N ALA A 133 9.32 5.16 -7.15
CA ALA A 133 8.36 4.04 -7.23
C ALA A 133 8.16 3.54 -8.68
N ILE A 134 8.10 4.45 -9.65
CA ILE A 134 8.02 4.11 -11.07
C ILE A 134 9.29 3.37 -11.52
N LEU A 135 10.48 3.91 -11.22
CA LEU A 135 11.76 3.30 -11.55
C LEU A 135 11.90 1.89 -10.93
N MET A 136 11.50 1.75 -9.67
CA MET A 136 11.54 0.43 -9.01
C MET A 136 10.58 -0.58 -9.65
N ALA A 137 9.37 -0.17 -10.02
CA ALA A 137 8.43 -1.05 -10.73
C ALA A 137 8.98 -1.48 -12.10
N GLN A 138 9.63 -0.56 -12.84
CA GLN A 138 10.34 -0.86 -14.08
C GLN A 138 11.51 -1.83 -13.85
N LYS A 139 12.31 -1.60 -12.81
CA LYS A 139 13.46 -2.45 -12.44
C LYS A 139 13.03 -3.88 -12.07
N LEU A 140 11.95 -4.04 -11.32
CA LEU A 140 11.39 -5.37 -11.00
C LEU A 140 10.96 -6.11 -12.27
N GLY A 141 10.34 -5.41 -13.23
CA GLY A 141 10.01 -5.98 -14.53
C GLY A 141 11.24 -6.37 -15.35
N ALA A 142 12.20 -5.47 -15.48
CA ALA A 142 13.38 -5.67 -16.31
C ALA A 142 14.36 -6.71 -15.73
N SER A 143 14.56 -6.72 -14.40
CA SER A 143 15.58 -7.55 -13.76
C SER A 143 15.07 -8.92 -13.33
N LEU A 144 13.80 -9.00 -12.92
CA LEU A 144 13.21 -10.22 -12.35
C LEU A 144 12.06 -10.79 -13.17
N GLY A 145 11.62 -10.10 -14.23
CA GLY A 145 10.45 -10.49 -15.02
C GLY A 145 9.11 -10.33 -14.28
N ILE A 146 9.10 -9.57 -13.19
CA ILE A 146 7.92 -9.35 -12.35
C ILE A 146 7.25 -8.04 -12.77
N GLY A 147 6.26 -8.11 -13.65
CA GLY A 147 5.52 -6.95 -14.14
C GLY A 147 4.48 -6.47 -13.13
N VAL A 148 4.82 -5.46 -12.34
CA VAL A 148 4.00 -4.92 -11.25
C VAL A 148 3.51 -3.50 -11.51
N GLY A 149 2.46 -3.06 -10.78
CA GLY A 149 2.02 -1.67 -10.75
C GLY A 149 2.94 -0.76 -9.95
N ILE A 150 2.77 0.56 -10.10
CA ILE A 150 3.62 1.59 -9.46
C ILE A 150 3.57 1.49 -7.93
N SER A 151 2.40 1.22 -7.35
CA SER A 151 2.26 1.05 -5.89
C SER A 151 3.05 -0.14 -5.35
N SER A 152 3.28 -1.17 -6.17
CA SER A 152 4.14 -2.31 -5.81
C SER A 152 5.63 -1.91 -5.80
N GLY A 153 6.05 -1.02 -6.70
CA GLY A 153 7.38 -0.39 -6.65
C GLY A 153 7.57 0.41 -5.35
N ALA A 154 6.58 1.23 -4.99
CA ALA A 154 6.57 1.96 -3.72
C ALA A 154 6.65 1.02 -2.51
N ASN A 155 5.87 -0.05 -2.51
CA ASN A 155 5.88 -1.06 -1.44
C ASN A 155 7.26 -1.72 -1.30
N PHE A 156 7.90 -2.04 -2.42
CA PHE A 156 9.22 -2.66 -2.40
C PHE A 156 10.30 -1.71 -1.86
N LEU A 157 10.29 -0.44 -2.28
CA LEU A 157 11.20 0.58 -1.73
C LEU A 157 11.01 0.77 -0.23
N ALA A 158 9.77 0.90 0.21
CA ALA A 158 9.46 1.03 1.63
C ALA A 158 9.86 -0.24 2.42
N ALA A 159 9.76 -1.43 1.82
CA ALA A 159 10.26 -2.66 2.43
C ALA A 159 11.79 -2.65 2.59
N LEU A 160 12.54 -2.13 1.62
CA LEU A 160 13.98 -1.93 1.74
C LEU A 160 14.33 -0.93 2.86
N MET A 161 13.58 0.19 2.95
CA MET A 161 13.76 1.17 4.04
C MET A 161 13.50 0.53 5.42
N ALA A 162 12.45 -0.28 5.54
CA ALA A 162 12.15 -0.99 6.77
C ALA A 162 13.23 -2.02 7.12
N GLN A 163 13.75 -2.74 6.11
CA GLN A 163 14.83 -3.70 6.30
C GLN A 163 16.12 -3.03 6.75
N ASP A 164 16.49 -1.91 6.14
CA ASP A 164 17.67 -1.15 6.54
C ASP A 164 17.60 -0.71 8.01
N ALA A 165 16.41 -0.23 8.44
CA ALA A 165 16.17 0.16 9.83
C ALA A 165 16.17 -1.01 10.84
N LEU A 166 15.81 -2.22 10.41
CA LEU A 166 15.75 -3.42 11.25
C LEU A 166 17.06 -4.22 11.24
N GLY A 167 17.89 -4.02 10.22
CA GLY A 167 19.12 -4.77 9.97
C GLY A 167 18.99 -5.72 8.77
N LYS A 168 20.13 -6.00 8.11
CA LYS A 168 20.19 -6.73 6.83
C LYS A 168 19.57 -8.14 6.86
N ASP A 169 19.57 -8.78 8.01
CA ASP A 169 19.04 -10.13 8.19
C ASP A 169 17.55 -10.14 8.53
N ALA A 170 16.92 -8.96 8.65
CA ALA A 170 15.51 -8.87 8.97
C ALA A 170 14.64 -9.32 7.77
N THR A 171 13.68 -10.16 8.05
CA THR A 171 12.63 -10.52 7.09
C THR A 171 11.56 -9.42 7.08
N VAL A 172 11.39 -8.78 5.96
CA VAL A 172 10.31 -7.80 5.73
C VAL A 172 9.35 -8.34 4.69
N VAL A 173 8.07 -8.26 5.00
CA VAL A 173 6.99 -8.71 4.11
C VAL A 173 6.32 -7.52 3.48
N THR A 174 6.05 -7.59 2.20
CA THR A 174 5.22 -6.63 1.47
C THR A 174 4.31 -7.33 0.47
N VAL A 175 3.44 -6.57 -0.18
CA VAL A 175 2.52 -7.09 -1.19
C VAL A 175 2.72 -6.37 -2.52
N PHE A 176 2.62 -7.11 -3.61
CA PHE A 176 2.47 -6.55 -4.95
C PHE A 176 0.98 -6.60 -5.29
N ALA A 177 0.32 -5.45 -5.21
CA ALA A 177 -1.13 -5.34 -5.23
C ALA A 177 -1.74 -5.71 -6.59
N ASP A 178 -1.03 -5.42 -7.68
CA ASP A 178 -1.48 -5.69 -9.04
C ASP A 178 -0.33 -5.75 -10.06
N ASP A 179 -0.68 -6.11 -11.29
CA ASP A 179 0.25 -6.19 -12.41
C ASP A 179 0.33 -4.87 -13.21
N ASN A 180 1.30 -4.78 -14.10
CA ASN A 180 1.59 -3.63 -14.93
C ASN A 180 0.56 -3.35 -16.05
N LYS A 181 -0.33 -4.32 -16.38
CA LYS A 181 -1.26 -4.20 -17.50
C LYS A 181 -2.27 -3.06 -17.35
N LYS A 182 -2.59 -2.68 -16.11
CA LYS A 182 -3.48 -1.55 -15.83
C LYS A 182 -2.82 -0.19 -16.10
N TYR A 183 -1.51 -0.14 -16.23
CA TYR A 183 -0.71 1.09 -16.21
C TYR A 183 -0.07 1.42 -17.55
N LEU A 184 -0.46 0.73 -18.65
CA LEU A 184 0.11 0.92 -19.99
C LEU A 184 -0.01 2.35 -20.54
N SER A 185 -1.00 3.12 -20.09
CA SER A 185 -1.22 4.52 -20.49
C SER A 185 -0.65 5.53 -19.47
N THR A 186 0.02 5.07 -18.42
CA THR A 186 0.61 5.90 -17.37
C THR A 186 2.11 6.10 -17.58
N ASP A 187 2.76 6.76 -16.63
CA ASP A 187 4.20 7.00 -16.65
C ASP A 187 5.02 5.72 -16.43
N LEU A 188 4.41 4.61 -16.00
CA LEU A 188 5.10 3.34 -15.78
C LEU A 188 5.88 2.84 -17.01
N LEU A 189 5.43 3.12 -18.22
CA LEU A 189 6.09 2.71 -19.46
C LEU A 189 6.84 3.85 -20.18
N ARG A 190 7.04 4.96 -19.50
CA ARG A 190 7.80 6.11 -20.01
C ARG A 190 9.19 6.13 -19.40
N GLU A 191 10.08 6.88 -20.04
CA GLU A 191 11.37 7.23 -19.44
C GLU A 191 11.11 8.09 -18.20
N GLU A 192 11.63 7.65 -17.06
CA GLU A 192 11.51 8.36 -15.79
C GLU A 192 12.86 8.93 -15.38
N PRO A 193 12.96 10.24 -15.05
CA PRO A 193 14.21 10.83 -14.60
C PRO A 193 14.72 10.20 -13.30
N VAL A 194 16.02 9.94 -13.26
CA VAL A 194 16.70 9.48 -12.04
C VAL A 194 17.18 10.69 -11.25
N HIS A 195 16.81 10.80 -9.98
CA HIS A 195 17.31 11.80 -9.06
C HIS A 195 18.33 11.21 -8.08
N ALA A 196 19.20 12.06 -7.52
CA ALA A 196 20.31 11.63 -6.68
C ALA A 196 19.88 10.99 -5.34
N ASP A 197 18.67 11.26 -4.91
CA ASP A 197 18.04 10.76 -3.69
C ASP A 197 17.15 9.52 -3.92
N HIS A 198 17.02 9.04 -5.16
CA HIS A 198 16.30 7.82 -5.47
C HIS A 198 17.06 6.58 -4.99
N LEU A 199 16.33 5.59 -4.49
CA LEU A 199 16.85 4.31 -4.01
C LEU A 199 16.90 3.23 -5.11
N SER A 200 16.12 3.40 -6.17
CA SER A 200 15.93 2.38 -7.21
C SER A 200 17.04 2.29 -8.27
N PRO A 201 17.83 3.33 -8.59
CA PRO A 201 18.85 3.28 -9.64
C PRO A 201 19.92 2.23 -9.49
#